data_c32e7c8e2d3a8faff5f612e4b98ea65b
#
_entry.id   c32e7c8e2d3a8faff5f612e4b98ea65b
#
_cell.length_a   1.000
_cell.length_b   1.000
_cell.length_c   1.000
_cell.angle_alpha   90.00
_cell.angle_beta   90.00
_cell.angle_gamma   90.00
#
_symmetry.space_group_name_H-M   'P 1'
#
loop_
_entity.id
_entity.type
_entity.pdbx_description
1 polymer ?
#
loop_
_entity_poly.entity_id
_entity_poly.type
_entity_poly.pdbx_seq_one_letter_code
_entity_poly.pdbx_strand_id
1 'polypeptide(L)'
;MKIPVVLCIDVEPDDRLINPSMPKDWIGFESTFEIFSKLRPRIEAATGSPVHFSWFFRMDPQIAITYGSASWAATRYESFVREIRRAGDAIGLHAHPWRLNETRDKWIVDLGDQDWINHCLGVGFEAFQQSLSETCWYFRFGDHWMNNATSRLIEKLGARFDLTLEPGQTGGHVAEPFTGDFLDYSQVPRRPYISSRTDFRKPGSYPRKLWTIPLSAGPEDWAPMSSNEAESQVSASNPDPSDESYEGYLDRADCEFISGWAYDKSRHEMRIEVDICEGGRRLTTAVAATFRQDLLAAGKGAGRHSFNVPVPTWLKDGKPHSINVKIAGTNVRLSNSPRELICDEANGSKSLTLDLAFNPWSMCRIVDSLLTGSHRPYLAIVGRSDIPTHPDRLSSMDQTINYLLGHPLIGQMVFETPAEMIRRIR
;
A
#
# COMPACT_ATOMS: atom_id res chain seq x y z
N MET A 1 -22.31 -7.58 -13.09
CA MET A 1 -21.75 -8.43 -11.99
C MET A 1 -21.16 -7.49 -10.95
N LYS A 2 -21.38 -7.72 -9.65
CA LYS A 2 -20.72 -6.88 -8.61
C LYS A 2 -19.28 -7.31 -8.45
N ILE A 3 -18.38 -6.33 -8.27
CA ILE A 3 -16.93 -6.50 -8.12
C ILE A 3 -16.62 -6.37 -6.63
N PRO A 4 -16.24 -7.46 -5.92
CA PRO A 4 -15.91 -7.38 -4.51
C PRO A 4 -14.58 -6.65 -4.30
N VAL A 5 -14.56 -5.77 -3.30
CA VAL A 5 -13.37 -5.04 -2.85
C VAL A 5 -13.21 -5.30 -1.36
N VAL A 6 -12.08 -5.88 -0.96
CA VAL A 6 -11.66 -5.96 0.44
C VAL A 6 -10.57 -4.93 0.66
N LEU A 7 -10.81 -4.01 1.58
CA LEU A 7 -9.82 -3.03 1.99
C LEU A 7 -9.29 -3.40 3.38
N CYS A 8 -8.04 -3.83 3.42
CA CYS A 8 -7.31 -4.22 4.61
C CYS A 8 -6.58 -3.00 5.19
N ILE A 9 -6.72 -2.75 6.47
CA ILE A 9 -6.02 -1.68 7.18
C ILE A 9 -5.22 -2.31 8.30
N ASP A 10 -3.89 -2.33 8.14
CA ASP A 10 -2.99 -2.81 9.18
C ASP A 10 -2.89 -1.73 10.26
N VAL A 11 -3.42 -2.03 11.45
CA VAL A 11 -3.40 -1.13 12.63
C VAL A 11 -2.15 -1.44 13.43
N GLU A 12 -1.14 -0.61 13.26
CA GLU A 12 0.19 -0.82 13.81
C GLU A 12 0.83 0.49 14.28
N PRO A 13 1.93 0.44 15.05
CA PRO A 13 2.66 1.63 15.50
C PRO A 13 3.15 2.49 14.33
N ASP A 14 3.23 3.81 14.56
CA ASP A 14 3.72 4.77 13.58
C ASP A 14 5.19 4.52 13.21
N ASP A 15 5.98 4.00 14.16
CA ASP A 15 7.37 3.61 13.97
C ASP A 15 7.49 2.08 13.92
N ARG A 16 8.05 1.53 12.85
CA ARG A 16 8.31 0.09 12.71
C ARG A 16 9.35 -0.42 13.74
N LEU A 17 10.38 0.38 13.99
CA LEU A 17 11.40 0.14 14.99
C LEU A 17 11.03 0.87 16.28
N ILE A 18 10.13 0.26 17.06
CA ILE A 18 9.63 0.86 18.28
C ILE A 18 10.74 0.92 19.33
N ASN A 19 10.88 2.07 20.01
CA ASN A 19 11.75 2.18 21.16
C ASN A 19 11.00 1.74 22.42
N PRO A 20 11.36 0.59 23.06
CA PRO A 20 10.64 0.10 24.25
C PRO A 20 10.73 1.05 25.45
N SER A 21 11.78 1.87 25.52
CA SER A 21 11.99 2.85 26.61
C SER A 21 11.17 4.13 26.43
N MET A 22 10.60 4.34 25.24
CA MET A 22 9.83 5.55 24.91
C MET A 22 8.62 5.19 24.03
N PRO A 23 7.65 4.39 24.55
CA PRO A 23 6.45 4.03 23.81
C PRO A 23 5.63 5.28 23.48
N LYS A 24 5.15 5.37 22.24
CA LYS A 24 4.30 6.47 21.76
C LYS A 24 2.90 5.97 21.47
N ASP A 25 1.90 6.84 21.60
CA ASP A 25 0.56 6.57 21.06
C ASP A 25 0.63 6.43 19.52
N TRP A 26 -0.31 5.69 18.96
CA TRP A 26 -0.39 5.46 17.51
C TRP A 26 -1.22 6.57 16.85
N ILE A 27 -0.63 7.75 16.70
CA ILE A 27 -1.29 8.95 16.14
C ILE A 27 -1.73 8.69 14.70
N GLY A 28 -0.94 7.91 13.95
CA GLY A 28 -1.31 7.47 12.61
C GLY A 28 -2.61 6.68 12.60
N PHE A 29 -2.85 5.81 13.59
CA PHE A 29 -4.11 5.08 13.68
C PHE A 29 -5.30 6.01 13.99
N GLU A 30 -5.15 6.98 14.89
CA GLU A 30 -6.18 7.97 15.18
C GLU A 30 -6.57 8.73 13.89
N SER A 31 -5.56 9.22 13.16
CA SER A 31 -5.75 9.92 11.90
C SER A 31 -6.36 9.04 10.81
N THR A 32 -5.90 7.80 10.69
CA THR A 32 -6.43 6.83 9.73
C THR A 32 -7.90 6.52 10.01
N PHE A 33 -8.26 6.30 11.27
CA PHE A 33 -9.64 6.04 11.66
C PHE A 33 -10.57 7.22 11.27
N GLU A 34 -10.13 8.45 11.51
CA GLU A 34 -10.88 9.66 11.12
C GLU A 34 -11.01 9.78 9.59
N ILE A 35 -9.93 9.53 8.84
CA ILE A 35 -9.93 9.56 7.37
C ILE A 35 -10.93 8.54 6.81
N PHE A 36 -10.87 7.29 7.28
CA PHE A 36 -11.75 6.22 6.79
C PHE A 36 -13.21 6.42 7.22
N SER A 37 -13.46 7.02 8.38
CA SER A 37 -14.79 7.42 8.80
C SER A 37 -15.42 8.46 7.84
N LYS A 38 -14.62 9.42 7.37
CA LYS A 38 -15.04 10.41 6.37
C LYS A 38 -15.11 9.84 4.94
N LEU A 39 -14.32 8.83 4.65
CA LEU A 39 -14.26 8.18 3.34
C LEU A 39 -15.49 7.27 3.11
N ARG A 40 -15.97 6.57 4.15
CA ARG A 40 -17.11 5.65 4.07
C ARG A 40 -18.31 6.22 3.33
N PRO A 41 -18.90 7.36 3.75
CA PRO A 41 -20.07 7.90 3.05
C PRO A 41 -19.78 8.30 1.60
N ARG A 42 -18.54 8.66 1.26
CA ARG A 42 -18.14 8.94 -0.12
C ARG A 42 -18.17 7.69 -1.00
N ILE A 43 -17.65 6.58 -0.46
CA ILE A 43 -17.69 5.29 -1.18
C ILE A 43 -19.14 4.80 -1.28
N GLU A 44 -19.93 4.89 -0.22
CA GLU A 44 -21.35 4.52 -0.23
C GLU A 44 -22.14 5.29 -1.28
N ALA A 45 -21.91 6.58 -1.39
CA ALA A 45 -22.54 7.43 -2.41
C ALA A 45 -22.11 7.02 -3.83
N ALA A 46 -20.84 6.68 -4.03
CA ALA A 46 -20.31 6.29 -5.34
C ALA A 46 -20.73 4.88 -5.78
N THR A 47 -20.82 3.94 -4.83
CA THR A 47 -21.14 2.52 -5.11
C THR A 47 -22.63 2.20 -5.02
N GLY A 48 -23.39 3.04 -4.30
CA GLY A 48 -24.79 2.76 -3.94
C GLY A 48 -24.97 1.55 -3.01
N SER A 49 -23.94 1.21 -2.23
CA SER A 49 -23.93 0.01 -1.37
C SER A 49 -23.27 0.32 -0.03
N PRO A 50 -23.67 -0.34 1.07
CA PRO A 50 -22.95 -0.25 2.34
C PRO A 50 -21.47 -0.61 2.17
N VAL A 51 -20.62 -0.02 3.00
CA VAL A 51 -19.16 -0.19 2.96
C VAL A 51 -18.67 -0.83 4.24
N HIS A 52 -17.96 -1.94 4.11
CA HIS A 52 -17.27 -2.60 5.21
C HIS A 52 -15.76 -2.60 4.96
N PHE A 53 -14.98 -2.18 5.95
CA PHE A 53 -13.54 -2.27 5.98
C PHE A 53 -13.06 -3.49 6.77
N SER A 54 -11.77 -3.77 6.73
CA SER A 54 -11.15 -4.88 7.46
C SER A 54 -9.93 -4.36 8.21
N TRP A 55 -10.01 -4.27 9.54
CA TRP A 55 -9.01 -3.71 10.43
C TRP A 55 -8.22 -4.82 11.08
N PHE A 56 -6.90 -4.86 10.84
CA PHE A 56 -6.00 -5.90 11.35
C PHE A 56 -5.14 -5.33 12.46
N PHE A 57 -5.51 -5.60 13.71
CA PHE A 57 -4.81 -5.07 14.88
C PHE A 57 -3.53 -5.83 15.15
N ARG A 58 -2.45 -5.09 15.28
CA ARG A 58 -1.16 -5.65 15.60
C ARG A 58 -1.11 -6.10 17.05
N MET A 59 -0.90 -7.42 17.23
CA MET A 59 -0.78 -8.08 18.53
C MET A 59 0.32 -9.13 18.45
N ASP A 60 1.47 -8.84 19.03
CA ASP A 60 2.66 -9.70 19.03
C ASP A 60 3.57 -9.39 20.23
N PRO A 61 4.64 -10.16 20.45
CA PRO A 61 5.57 -9.93 21.55
C PRO A 61 6.25 -8.56 21.54
N GLN A 62 6.49 -7.93 20.36
CA GLN A 62 7.07 -6.59 20.32
C GLN A 62 6.11 -5.58 20.97
N ILE A 63 4.82 -5.68 20.68
CA ILE A 63 3.80 -4.83 21.31
C ILE A 63 3.71 -5.10 22.81
N ALA A 64 3.72 -6.39 23.21
CA ALA A 64 3.68 -6.76 24.63
C ALA A 64 4.89 -6.20 25.40
N ILE A 65 6.09 -6.33 24.86
CA ILE A 65 7.33 -5.82 25.48
C ILE A 65 7.29 -4.29 25.58
N THR A 66 6.84 -3.61 24.54
CA THR A 66 6.89 -2.14 24.49
C THR A 66 5.78 -1.49 25.31
N TYR A 67 4.57 -2.02 25.26
CA TYR A 67 3.38 -1.40 25.82
C TYR A 67 2.79 -2.14 27.03
N GLY A 68 3.43 -3.23 27.47
CA GLY A 68 2.99 -4.04 28.62
C GLY A 68 1.87 -5.03 28.30
N SER A 69 1.28 -5.00 27.11
CA SER A 69 0.26 -5.97 26.66
C SER A 69 0.26 -6.07 25.14
N ALA A 70 0.14 -7.30 24.59
CA ALA A 70 -0.01 -7.48 23.16
C ALA A 70 -1.32 -6.89 22.62
N SER A 71 -2.36 -6.82 23.43
CA SER A 71 -3.66 -6.20 23.09
C SER A 71 -3.75 -4.70 23.36
N TRP A 72 -2.62 -4.04 23.63
CA TRP A 72 -2.60 -2.64 24.05
C TRP A 72 -3.45 -1.73 23.16
N ALA A 73 -3.30 -1.82 21.84
CA ALA A 73 -4.04 -0.96 20.92
C ALA A 73 -5.55 -1.19 20.98
N ALA A 74 -6.00 -2.44 21.06
CA ALA A 74 -7.43 -2.74 21.17
C ALA A 74 -8.04 -2.20 22.46
N THR A 75 -7.27 -2.16 23.56
CA THR A 75 -7.68 -1.58 24.84
C THR A 75 -7.58 -0.05 24.83
N ARG A 76 -6.47 0.50 24.35
CA ARG A 76 -6.23 1.95 24.29
C ARG A 76 -7.26 2.66 23.42
N TYR A 77 -7.65 2.04 22.32
CA TYR A 77 -8.60 2.56 21.34
C TYR A 77 -9.95 1.82 21.35
N GLU A 78 -10.41 1.41 22.52
CA GLU A 78 -11.66 0.66 22.67
C GLU A 78 -12.88 1.36 22.04
N SER A 79 -12.92 2.70 22.09
CA SER A 79 -13.98 3.47 21.42
C SER A 79 -14.00 3.24 19.91
N PHE A 80 -12.84 3.23 19.26
CA PHE A 80 -12.73 2.95 17.82
C PHE A 80 -13.11 1.51 17.50
N VAL A 81 -12.69 0.55 18.33
CA VAL A 81 -13.11 -0.86 18.20
C VAL A 81 -14.63 -1.00 18.25
N ARG A 82 -15.29 -0.28 19.16
CA ARG A 82 -16.77 -0.28 19.23
C ARG A 82 -17.41 0.32 17.98
N GLU A 83 -16.84 1.39 17.42
CA GLU A 83 -17.34 2.01 16.19
C GLU A 83 -17.13 1.13 14.97
N ILE A 84 -15.95 0.51 14.84
CA ILE A 84 -15.62 -0.49 13.81
C ILE A 84 -16.68 -1.61 13.81
N ARG A 85 -17.00 -2.16 14.99
CA ARG A 85 -18.04 -3.19 15.13
C ARG A 85 -19.43 -2.70 14.73
N ARG A 86 -19.81 -1.48 15.16
CA ARG A 86 -21.11 -0.91 14.78
C ARG A 86 -21.28 -0.69 13.30
N ALA A 87 -20.18 -0.40 12.62
CA ALA A 87 -20.15 -0.25 11.16
C ALA A 87 -20.25 -1.57 10.41
N GLY A 88 -20.18 -2.73 11.10
CA GLY A 88 -20.16 -4.05 10.45
C GLY A 88 -18.81 -4.41 9.84
N ASP A 89 -17.77 -3.69 10.17
CA ASP A 89 -16.41 -3.95 9.69
C ASP A 89 -15.84 -5.24 10.27
N ALA A 90 -14.91 -5.85 9.55
CA ALA A 90 -14.14 -6.98 10.07
C ALA A 90 -13.01 -6.51 10.98
N ILE A 91 -12.80 -7.26 12.07
CA ILE A 91 -11.61 -7.10 12.92
C ILE A 91 -10.78 -8.38 12.81
N GLY A 92 -9.50 -8.23 12.49
CA GLY A 92 -8.55 -9.31 12.33
C GLY A 92 -7.28 -9.09 13.15
N LEU A 93 -6.44 -10.11 13.16
CA LEU A 93 -5.14 -10.12 13.79
C LEU A 93 -4.06 -9.82 12.77
N HIS A 94 -3.19 -8.86 13.08
CA HIS A 94 -1.91 -8.61 12.44
C HIS A 94 -0.79 -9.00 13.41
N ALA A 95 0.16 -9.82 12.99
CA ALA A 95 1.26 -10.25 13.84
C ALA A 95 2.57 -10.16 13.07
N HIS A 96 3.65 -9.83 13.78
CA HIS A 96 5.01 -9.82 13.23
C HIS A 96 5.96 -10.68 14.08
N PRO A 97 6.96 -11.32 13.50
CA PRO A 97 7.94 -12.10 14.23
C PRO A 97 9.13 -11.24 14.70
N TRP A 98 8.87 -10.02 15.17
CA TRP A 98 9.90 -9.16 15.72
C TRP A 98 10.41 -9.72 17.04
N ARG A 99 11.73 -9.86 17.16
CA ARG A 99 12.45 -10.30 18.36
C ARG A 99 13.46 -9.23 18.76
N LEU A 100 13.48 -8.86 20.03
CA LEU A 100 14.53 -8.00 20.56
C LEU A 100 15.83 -8.79 20.68
N ASN A 101 16.85 -8.36 19.99
CA ASN A 101 18.21 -8.88 20.18
C ASN A 101 18.87 -8.09 21.30
N GLU A 102 18.81 -8.61 22.52
CA GLU A 102 19.30 -7.96 23.75
C GLU A 102 20.80 -7.61 23.70
N THR A 103 21.61 -8.42 22.98
CA THR A 103 23.05 -8.17 22.88
C THR A 103 23.39 -6.97 22.01
N ARG A 104 22.49 -6.59 21.07
CA ARG A 104 22.66 -5.48 20.15
C ARG A 104 21.68 -4.32 20.42
N ASP A 105 20.77 -4.49 21.36
CA ASP A 105 19.66 -3.55 21.63
C ASP A 105 18.89 -3.17 20.35
N LYS A 106 18.59 -4.15 19.52
CA LYS A 106 17.95 -3.97 18.22
C LYS A 106 16.84 -4.99 17.98
N TRP A 107 15.78 -4.53 17.35
CA TRP A 107 14.74 -5.41 16.82
C TRP A 107 15.22 -6.08 15.54
N ILE A 108 14.96 -7.38 15.43
CA ILE A 108 15.13 -8.18 14.21
C ILE A 108 13.82 -8.86 13.85
N VAL A 109 13.56 -9.04 12.58
CA VAL A 109 12.44 -9.87 12.05
C VAL A 109 12.97 -11.30 11.91
N ASP A 110 12.63 -12.15 12.86
CA ASP A 110 13.16 -13.51 12.90
C ASP A 110 12.25 -14.49 12.13
N LEU A 111 12.56 -14.67 10.85
CA LEU A 111 11.87 -15.58 9.94
C LEU A 111 12.52 -16.99 9.94
N GLY A 112 13.70 -17.14 10.53
CA GLY A 112 14.45 -18.39 10.56
C GLY A 112 14.03 -19.34 11.69
N ASP A 113 13.43 -18.82 12.76
CA ASP A 113 13.04 -19.58 13.94
C ASP A 113 11.53 -19.84 13.97
N GLN A 114 11.12 -21.05 13.57
CA GLN A 114 9.71 -21.44 13.53
C GLN A 114 9.06 -21.47 14.94
N ASP A 115 9.82 -21.79 15.99
CA ASP A 115 9.27 -21.81 17.36
C ASP A 115 9.01 -20.39 17.85
N TRP A 116 9.85 -19.43 17.49
CA TRP A 116 9.60 -18.02 17.72
C TRP A 116 8.34 -17.53 16.99
N ILE A 117 8.20 -17.88 15.71
CA ILE A 117 7.01 -17.56 14.93
C ILE A 117 5.75 -18.14 15.57
N ASN A 118 5.81 -19.41 16.00
CA ASN A 118 4.71 -20.06 16.69
C ASN A 118 4.36 -19.36 18.01
N HIS A 119 5.36 -18.89 18.75
CA HIS A 119 5.18 -18.10 19.95
C HIS A 119 4.48 -16.76 19.64
N CYS A 120 4.93 -16.02 18.64
CA CYS A 120 4.30 -14.76 18.22
C CYS A 120 2.82 -14.94 17.87
N LEU A 121 2.51 -15.99 17.13
CA LEU A 121 1.13 -16.32 16.78
C LEU A 121 0.31 -16.69 18.01
N GLY A 122 0.85 -17.51 18.92
CA GLY A 122 0.19 -17.87 20.16
C GLY A 122 -0.18 -16.64 20.99
N VAL A 123 0.78 -15.75 21.21
CA VAL A 123 0.57 -14.47 21.93
C VAL A 123 -0.49 -13.62 21.25
N GLY A 124 -0.42 -13.48 19.92
CA GLY A 124 -1.37 -12.64 19.17
C GLY A 124 -2.81 -13.17 19.22
N PHE A 125 -3.02 -14.45 18.95
CA PHE A 125 -4.36 -15.06 18.99
C PHE A 125 -4.97 -15.07 20.39
N GLU A 126 -4.15 -15.32 21.42
CA GLU A 126 -4.59 -15.25 22.82
C GLU A 126 -4.99 -13.82 23.20
N ALA A 127 -4.15 -12.83 22.90
CA ALA A 127 -4.43 -11.43 23.16
C ALA A 127 -5.71 -10.95 22.44
N PHE A 128 -5.91 -11.38 21.17
CA PHE A 128 -7.11 -11.09 20.38
C PHE A 128 -8.36 -11.65 21.09
N GLN A 129 -8.34 -12.93 21.45
CA GLN A 129 -9.48 -13.59 22.10
C GLN A 129 -9.82 -12.96 23.46
N GLN A 130 -8.79 -12.64 24.25
CA GLN A 130 -8.98 -12.04 25.59
C GLN A 130 -9.53 -10.62 25.50
N SER A 131 -9.00 -9.78 24.61
CA SER A 131 -9.40 -8.36 24.54
C SER A 131 -10.70 -8.13 23.77
N LEU A 132 -10.98 -8.93 22.75
CA LEU A 132 -12.16 -8.75 21.91
C LEU A 132 -13.30 -9.73 22.22
N SER A 133 -13.05 -10.76 23.03
CA SER A 133 -14.02 -11.80 23.44
C SER A 133 -14.64 -12.57 22.27
N GLU A 134 -13.87 -12.75 21.18
CA GLU A 134 -14.32 -13.44 19.97
C GLU A 134 -13.18 -14.25 19.32
N THR A 135 -13.56 -15.22 18.49
CA THR A 135 -12.58 -16.01 17.72
C THR A 135 -11.99 -15.17 16.58
N CYS A 136 -10.68 -15.15 16.44
CA CYS A 136 -9.99 -14.49 15.35
C CYS A 136 -10.21 -15.24 14.03
N TRP A 137 -11.11 -14.76 13.18
CA TRP A 137 -11.37 -15.36 11.87
C TRP A 137 -10.48 -14.79 10.78
N TYR A 138 -10.06 -13.54 10.90
CA TYR A 138 -9.31 -12.80 9.89
C TYR A 138 -7.88 -12.60 10.34
N PHE A 139 -6.96 -13.00 9.50
CA PHE A 139 -5.54 -12.99 9.80
C PHE A 139 -4.74 -12.37 8.65
N ARG A 140 -3.72 -11.61 9.01
CA ARG A 140 -2.73 -11.08 8.10
C ARG A 140 -1.37 -11.06 8.80
N PHE A 141 -0.40 -11.82 8.28
CA PHE A 141 0.95 -11.80 8.83
C PHE A 141 1.72 -10.59 8.30
N GLY A 142 2.48 -9.95 9.17
CA GLY A 142 3.34 -8.85 8.80
C GLY A 142 4.48 -9.27 7.89
N ASP A 143 5.06 -8.30 7.18
CA ASP A 143 6.13 -8.51 6.22
C ASP A 143 5.80 -9.56 5.13
N HIS A 144 4.51 -9.83 4.90
CA HIS A 144 3.98 -10.76 3.87
C HIS A 144 4.52 -12.18 3.96
N TRP A 145 5.08 -12.56 5.10
CA TRP A 145 5.74 -13.84 5.27
C TRP A 145 4.75 -14.95 5.66
N MET A 146 4.89 -16.11 5.04
CA MET A 146 4.08 -17.30 5.33
C MET A 146 4.84 -18.56 4.96
N ASN A 147 4.60 -19.62 5.71
CA ASN A 147 5.01 -20.98 5.36
C ASN A 147 3.93 -22.02 5.69
N ASN A 148 4.21 -23.30 5.39
CA ASN A 148 3.26 -24.38 5.63
C ASN A 148 2.94 -24.59 7.12
N ALA A 149 3.92 -24.44 8.01
CA ALA A 149 3.72 -24.60 9.44
C ALA A 149 2.83 -23.48 10.00
N THR A 150 3.13 -22.23 9.67
CA THR A 150 2.35 -21.06 10.03
C THR A 150 0.93 -21.14 9.50
N SER A 151 0.74 -21.51 8.23
CA SER A 151 -0.58 -21.65 7.62
C SER A 151 -1.44 -22.73 8.32
N ARG A 152 -0.85 -23.82 8.78
CA ARG A 152 -1.55 -24.85 9.58
C ARG A 152 -1.87 -24.36 10.98
N LEU A 153 -0.95 -23.63 11.60
CA LEU A 153 -1.12 -23.14 12.98
C LEU A 153 -2.23 -22.09 13.06
N ILE A 154 -2.27 -21.10 12.17
CA ILE A 154 -3.33 -20.08 12.22
C ILE A 154 -4.73 -20.71 12.00
N GLU A 155 -4.84 -21.72 11.11
CA GLU A 155 -6.11 -22.46 10.94
C GLU A 155 -6.50 -23.20 12.25
N LYS A 156 -5.55 -23.82 12.94
CA LYS A 156 -5.75 -24.48 14.24
C LYS A 156 -6.19 -23.49 15.32
N LEU A 157 -5.61 -22.29 15.31
CA LEU A 157 -5.94 -21.20 16.26
C LEU A 157 -7.27 -20.51 15.96
N GLY A 158 -7.92 -20.81 14.84
CA GLY A 158 -9.27 -20.35 14.56
C GLY A 158 -9.43 -19.52 13.28
N ALA A 159 -8.36 -19.10 12.63
CA ALA A 159 -8.44 -18.33 11.39
C ALA A 159 -9.22 -19.06 10.29
N ARG A 160 -9.98 -18.31 9.53
CA ARG A 160 -10.76 -18.75 8.37
C ARG A 160 -10.36 -18.05 7.09
N PHE A 161 -9.81 -16.87 7.21
CA PHE A 161 -9.41 -16.00 6.09
C PHE A 161 -8.02 -15.44 6.36
N ASP A 162 -7.09 -15.77 5.47
CA ASP A 162 -5.71 -15.29 5.48
C ASP A 162 -5.50 -14.32 4.30
N LEU A 163 -5.07 -13.11 4.60
CA LEU A 163 -4.83 -12.03 3.64
C LEU A 163 -3.34 -11.64 3.59
N THR A 164 -2.47 -12.60 3.85
CA THR A 164 -1.01 -12.34 3.92
C THR A 164 -0.35 -12.28 2.56
N LEU A 165 -0.74 -13.14 1.61
CA LEU A 165 0.08 -13.42 0.44
C LEU A 165 0.01 -12.33 -0.63
N GLU A 166 1.18 -12.03 -1.20
CA GLU A 166 1.39 -11.10 -2.31
C GLU A 166 1.86 -11.86 -3.55
N PRO A 167 0.95 -12.19 -4.49
CA PRO A 167 1.29 -12.98 -5.67
C PRO A 167 2.33 -12.34 -6.56
N GLY A 168 3.26 -13.14 -7.05
CA GLY A 168 4.32 -12.69 -7.96
C GLY A 168 5.61 -12.23 -7.28
N GLN A 169 5.66 -12.21 -5.95
CA GLN A 169 6.89 -11.95 -5.21
C GLN A 169 7.83 -13.14 -5.33
N THR A 170 9.09 -12.89 -5.66
CA THR A 170 10.14 -13.92 -5.65
C THR A 170 10.71 -14.06 -4.24
N GLY A 171 11.01 -15.31 -3.86
CA GLY A 171 11.67 -15.59 -2.58
C GLY A 171 13.13 -15.16 -2.58
N GLY A 172 13.75 -15.26 -1.43
CA GLY A 172 15.17 -15.00 -1.26
C GLY A 172 15.53 -14.40 0.08
N HIS A 173 16.83 -14.18 0.24
CA HIS A 173 17.39 -13.56 1.42
C HIS A 173 17.14 -12.06 1.41
N VAL A 174 16.78 -11.51 2.58
CA VAL A 174 16.62 -10.06 2.77
C VAL A 174 17.62 -9.63 3.85
N ALA A 175 18.31 -8.51 3.60
CA ALA A 175 19.27 -7.95 4.54
C ALA A 175 18.62 -7.49 5.86
N GLU A 176 19.46 -7.23 6.88
CA GLU A 176 18.99 -6.70 8.16
C GLU A 176 17.90 -5.63 7.99
N PRO A 177 16.85 -5.61 8.81
CA PRO A 177 16.71 -6.33 10.09
C PRO A 177 16.14 -7.76 10.00
N PHE A 178 16.06 -8.36 8.82
CA PHE A 178 15.51 -9.71 8.63
C PHE A 178 16.54 -10.79 8.86
N THR A 179 16.11 -11.92 9.43
CA THR A 179 16.86 -13.17 9.49
C THR A 179 16.02 -14.27 8.86
N GLY A 180 16.64 -15.16 8.07
CA GLY A 180 15.94 -16.16 7.29
C GLY A 180 15.52 -15.66 5.90
N ASP A 181 14.80 -16.51 5.17
CA ASP A 181 14.45 -16.28 3.79
C ASP A 181 12.95 -16.15 3.59
N PHE A 182 12.57 -15.33 2.61
CA PHE A 182 11.20 -15.31 2.07
C PHE A 182 11.00 -16.47 1.10
N LEU A 183 9.84 -17.12 1.16
CA LEU A 183 9.44 -18.12 0.20
C LEU A 183 9.02 -17.49 -1.11
N ASP A 184 9.20 -18.22 -2.20
CA ASP A 184 8.77 -17.80 -3.54
C ASP A 184 7.24 -17.86 -3.66
N TYR A 185 6.63 -16.70 -3.93
CA TYR A 185 5.20 -16.51 -4.18
C TYR A 185 4.88 -16.22 -5.64
N SER A 186 5.85 -16.38 -6.56
CA SER A 186 5.67 -16.10 -7.99
C SER A 186 4.51 -16.90 -8.60
N GLN A 187 4.25 -18.09 -8.10
CA GLN A 187 3.21 -19.01 -8.57
C GLN A 187 1.96 -19.06 -7.68
N VAL A 188 1.84 -18.16 -6.70
CA VAL A 188 0.63 -18.06 -5.88
C VAL A 188 -0.54 -17.62 -6.76
N PRO A 189 -1.72 -18.30 -6.68
CA PRO A 189 -2.89 -17.89 -7.43
C PRO A 189 -3.30 -16.44 -7.15
N ARG A 190 -3.64 -15.70 -8.19
CA ARG A 190 -4.14 -14.31 -8.11
C ARG A 190 -5.65 -14.24 -7.86
N ARG A 191 -6.22 -15.25 -7.21
CA ARG A 191 -7.63 -15.35 -6.83
C ARG A 191 -7.77 -16.08 -5.50
N PRO A 192 -8.83 -15.85 -4.73
CA PRO A 192 -9.06 -16.57 -3.48
C PRO A 192 -9.17 -18.09 -3.68
N TYR A 193 -8.57 -18.84 -2.76
CA TYR A 193 -8.56 -20.30 -2.79
C TYR A 193 -8.47 -20.88 -1.38
N ILE A 194 -8.88 -22.15 -1.22
CA ILE A 194 -8.59 -22.91 -0.01
C ILE A 194 -7.17 -23.46 -0.13
N SER A 195 -6.30 -23.12 0.81
CA SER A 195 -4.89 -23.56 0.76
C SER A 195 -4.74 -25.07 0.90
N SER A 196 -3.80 -25.67 0.16
CA SER A 196 -3.39 -27.07 0.34
C SER A 196 -2.72 -27.27 1.71
N ARG A 197 -2.80 -28.47 2.25
CA ARG A 197 -2.12 -28.85 3.48
C ARG A 197 -0.61 -29.06 3.31
N THR A 198 -0.18 -29.42 2.11
CA THR A 198 1.20 -29.74 1.78
C THR A 198 1.97 -28.55 1.20
N ASP A 199 1.26 -27.66 0.52
CA ASP A 199 1.84 -26.43 -0.02
C ASP A 199 0.79 -25.33 0.01
N PHE A 200 0.89 -24.43 0.98
CA PHE A 200 -0.06 -23.33 1.20
C PHE A 200 -0.22 -22.41 -0.01
N ARG A 201 0.77 -22.37 -0.91
CA ARG A 201 0.79 -21.58 -2.15
C ARG A 201 -0.10 -22.14 -3.24
N LYS A 202 -0.64 -23.33 -3.06
CA LYS A 202 -1.45 -24.05 -4.04
C LYS A 202 -2.87 -24.27 -3.55
N PRO A 203 -3.85 -24.28 -4.45
CA PRO A 203 -5.20 -24.69 -4.12
C PRO A 203 -5.24 -26.12 -3.56
N GLY A 204 -6.06 -26.29 -2.55
CA GLY A 204 -6.34 -27.57 -1.92
C GLY A 204 -7.84 -27.81 -1.84
N SER A 205 -8.25 -28.78 -1.02
CA SER A 205 -9.63 -29.16 -0.85
C SER A 205 -9.95 -29.46 0.62
N TYR A 206 -11.22 -29.70 0.89
CA TYR A 206 -11.70 -30.20 2.17
C TYR A 206 -10.79 -31.34 2.70
N PRO A 207 -10.51 -31.43 4.01
CA PRO A 207 -11.23 -30.75 5.10
C PRO A 207 -10.66 -29.39 5.54
N ARG A 208 -9.77 -28.78 4.79
CA ARG A 208 -9.23 -27.47 5.12
C ARG A 208 -10.30 -26.39 5.07
N LYS A 209 -10.26 -25.42 6.03
CA LYS A 209 -11.25 -24.36 6.16
C LYS A 209 -10.64 -22.96 5.97
N LEU A 210 -9.31 -22.87 5.88
CA LEU A 210 -8.59 -21.63 5.68
C LEU A 210 -8.67 -21.20 4.22
N TRP A 211 -9.32 -20.07 3.97
CA TRP A 211 -9.27 -19.37 2.71
C TRP A 211 -8.07 -18.45 2.69
N THR A 212 -7.23 -18.58 1.68
CA THR A 212 -6.24 -17.59 1.31
C THR A 212 -6.87 -16.63 0.33
N ILE A 213 -6.87 -15.34 0.67
CA ILE A 213 -7.32 -14.25 -0.18
C ILE A 213 -6.07 -13.42 -0.50
N PRO A 214 -5.40 -13.72 -1.62
CA PRO A 214 -4.19 -13.02 -1.98
C PRO A 214 -4.48 -11.53 -2.19
N LEU A 215 -3.56 -10.66 -1.82
CA LEU A 215 -3.67 -9.26 -2.15
C LEU A 215 -3.63 -9.07 -3.66
N SER A 216 -4.30 -8.06 -4.13
CA SER A 216 -4.25 -7.67 -5.54
C SER A 216 -2.84 -7.23 -5.89
N ALA A 217 -2.27 -7.79 -6.94
CA ALA A 217 -0.92 -7.51 -7.37
C ALA A 217 -0.82 -7.52 -8.89
N GLY A 218 0.01 -6.67 -9.43
CA GLY A 218 0.31 -6.58 -10.86
C GLY A 218 1.81 -6.56 -11.10
N PRO A 219 2.27 -6.80 -12.34
CA PRO A 219 3.66 -6.64 -12.68
C PRO A 219 4.07 -5.17 -12.48
N GLU A 220 5.28 -4.97 -12.00
CA GLU A 220 5.89 -3.63 -11.92
C GLU A 220 6.14 -3.06 -13.33
N ASP A 221 6.30 -3.95 -14.33
CA ASP A 221 6.59 -3.64 -15.73
C ASP A 221 5.30 -3.37 -16.52
N TRP A 222 4.74 -2.20 -16.37
CA TRP A 222 3.61 -1.79 -17.19
C TRP A 222 4.10 -0.92 -18.35
N ALA A 223 3.83 -1.36 -19.58
CA ALA A 223 4.02 -0.50 -20.73
C ALA A 223 3.20 0.79 -20.53
N PRO A 224 3.78 1.96 -20.78
CA PRO A 224 3.05 3.23 -20.64
C PRO A 224 1.84 3.25 -21.55
N MET A 225 0.78 3.98 -21.14
CA MET A 225 -0.40 4.19 -21.97
C MET A 225 -0.03 4.74 -23.34
N SER A 226 -0.67 4.23 -24.41
CA SER A 226 -0.49 4.79 -25.74
C SER A 226 -0.97 6.25 -25.75
N SER A 227 -0.28 7.10 -26.52
CA SER A 227 -0.57 8.55 -26.62
C SER A 227 -2.04 8.88 -26.98
N ASN A 228 -2.78 7.94 -27.55
CA ASN A 228 -4.16 8.13 -28.00
C ASN A 228 -5.20 8.11 -26.85
N GLU A 229 -4.88 7.54 -25.70
CA GLU A 229 -5.82 7.49 -24.55
C GLU A 229 -5.65 8.67 -23.59
N ALA A 230 -4.49 9.35 -23.64
CA ALA A 230 -4.22 10.51 -22.79
C ALA A 230 -4.79 11.82 -23.32
N GLU A 231 -5.12 11.91 -24.61
CA GLU A 231 -5.64 13.14 -25.23
C GLU A 231 -7.15 13.34 -25.06
N SER A 232 -7.92 12.31 -24.68
CA SER A 232 -9.38 12.39 -24.62
C SER A 232 -9.98 12.96 -23.32
N GLN A 233 -9.18 13.38 -22.33
CA GLN A 233 -9.69 13.92 -21.05
C GLN A 233 -9.25 15.35 -20.70
N VAL A 234 -8.66 16.10 -21.59
CA VAL A 234 -8.33 17.51 -21.31
C VAL A 234 -9.07 18.40 -22.30
N SER A 235 -10.34 18.66 -22.01
CA SER A 235 -11.05 19.82 -22.56
C SER A 235 -11.34 20.81 -21.42
N ALA A 236 -10.36 21.63 -21.07
CA ALA A 236 -10.59 22.91 -20.42
C ALA A 236 -9.54 23.88 -20.96
N SER A 237 -9.99 24.76 -21.85
CA SER A 237 -9.22 25.85 -22.38
C SER A 237 -8.88 26.85 -21.29
N ASN A 238 -7.70 26.74 -20.70
CA ASN A 238 -7.05 27.83 -20.01
C ASN A 238 -6.06 28.50 -20.99
N PRO A 239 -5.96 29.85 -21.01
CA PRO A 239 -5.01 30.54 -21.87
C PRO A 239 -3.58 30.11 -21.53
N ASP A 240 -2.78 29.91 -22.57
CA ASP A 240 -1.37 29.51 -22.48
C ASP A 240 -0.60 30.50 -21.58
N PRO A 241 -0.18 30.09 -20.36
CA PRO A 241 0.57 30.99 -19.50
C PRO A 241 1.95 31.20 -20.15
N SER A 242 2.43 32.43 -20.19
CA SER A 242 3.78 32.72 -20.71
C SER A 242 4.83 31.88 -19.96
N ASP A 243 5.86 31.42 -20.65
CA ASP A 243 6.99 30.64 -20.09
C ASP A 243 7.61 31.28 -18.83
N GLU A 244 7.46 32.59 -18.68
CA GLU A 244 7.99 33.38 -17.55
C GLU A 244 7.22 33.21 -16.24
N SER A 245 6.01 32.64 -16.27
CA SER A 245 5.18 32.46 -15.06
C SER A 245 5.66 31.32 -14.16
N TYR A 246 6.36 30.37 -14.72
CA TYR A 246 6.78 29.18 -14.00
C TYR A 246 8.28 29.17 -13.72
N GLU A 247 8.64 28.52 -12.65
CA GLU A 247 10.01 28.22 -12.26
C GLU A 247 10.09 26.81 -11.71
N GLY A 248 11.16 26.10 -12.03
CA GLY A 248 11.35 24.74 -11.55
C GLY A 248 12.67 24.12 -11.98
N TYR A 249 13.04 23.05 -11.31
CA TYR A 249 14.32 22.39 -11.52
C TYR A 249 14.17 20.87 -11.32
N LEU A 250 14.77 20.10 -12.21
CA LEU A 250 14.91 18.66 -12.09
C LEU A 250 16.18 18.35 -11.31
N ASP A 251 16.03 18.07 -10.01
CA ASP A 251 17.16 17.84 -9.11
C ASP A 251 17.84 16.49 -9.38
N ARG A 252 17.02 15.44 -9.54
CA ARG A 252 17.46 14.05 -9.63
C ARG A 252 16.70 13.30 -10.72
N ALA A 253 17.40 12.52 -11.52
CA ALA A 253 16.86 11.45 -12.33
C ALA A 253 17.91 10.31 -12.31
N ASP A 254 17.74 9.34 -11.45
CA ASP A 254 18.60 8.17 -11.26
C ASP A 254 17.76 6.89 -11.16
N CYS A 255 18.39 5.78 -10.83
CA CYS A 255 17.72 4.47 -10.81
C CYS A 255 16.71 4.28 -9.67
N GLU A 256 16.59 5.23 -8.77
CA GLU A 256 15.63 5.17 -7.66
C GLU A 256 14.47 6.15 -7.85
N PHE A 257 14.80 7.43 -8.13
CA PHE A 257 13.81 8.51 -8.15
C PHE A 257 14.06 9.52 -9.28
N ILE A 258 12.95 10.09 -9.75
CA ILE A 258 12.88 11.32 -10.53
C ILE A 258 12.30 12.37 -9.59
N SER A 259 13.10 13.38 -9.20
CA SER A 259 12.66 14.38 -8.25
C SER A 259 13.10 15.79 -8.64
N GLY A 260 12.33 16.75 -8.16
CA GLY A 260 12.56 18.16 -8.44
C GLY A 260 11.54 19.05 -7.76
N TRP A 261 11.39 20.25 -8.27
CA TRP A 261 10.39 21.19 -7.80
C TRP A 261 9.84 22.05 -8.95
N ALA A 262 8.61 22.53 -8.78
CA ALA A 262 7.93 23.40 -9.73
C ALA A 262 7.09 24.44 -8.98
N TYR A 263 7.11 25.70 -9.43
CA TYR A 263 6.55 26.82 -8.74
C TYR A 263 5.92 27.82 -9.72
N ASP A 264 4.74 28.35 -9.40
CA ASP A 264 4.08 29.41 -10.15
C ASP A 264 4.32 30.75 -9.45
N LYS A 265 5.07 31.65 -10.11
CA LYS A 265 5.41 32.96 -9.58
C LYS A 265 4.22 33.92 -9.42
N SER A 266 3.12 33.63 -10.09
CA SER A 266 1.89 34.41 -10.00
C SER A 266 0.91 33.89 -8.95
N ARG A 267 1.05 32.61 -8.55
CA ARG A 267 0.14 31.90 -7.64
C ARG A 267 0.93 31.11 -6.60
N HIS A 268 1.52 31.82 -5.65
CA HIS A 268 2.54 31.35 -4.70
C HIS A 268 2.16 30.11 -3.87
N GLU A 269 0.85 29.93 -3.60
CA GLU A 269 0.36 28.79 -2.81
C GLU A 269 -0.21 27.66 -3.69
N MET A 270 -0.22 27.85 -5.01
CA MET A 270 -0.74 26.85 -5.92
C MET A 270 0.24 25.69 -6.09
N ARG A 271 -0.26 24.47 -5.90
CA ARG A 271 0.49 23.26 -6.20
C ARG A 271 0.46 23.02 -7.71
N ILE A 272 1.64 22.82 -8.27
CA ILE A 272 1.84 22.65 -9.72
C ILE A 272 1.92 21.16 -10.02
N GLU A 273 1.23 20.74 -11.06
CA GLU A 273 1.40 19.42 -11.65
C GLU A 273 2.55 19.45 -12.67
N VAL A 274 3.35 18.40 -12.69
CA VAL A 274 4.43 18.23 -13.65
C VAL A 274 4.26 16.91 -14.40
N ASP A 275 4.40 16.97 -15.72
CA ASP A 275 4.45 15.79 -16.57
C ASP A 275 5.88 15.28 -16.64
N ILE A 276 6.10 14.03 -16.26
CA ILE A 276 7.36 13.31 -16.43
C ILE A 276 7.24 12.51 -17.72
N CYS A 277 8.17 12.72 -18.63
CA CYS A 277 8.15 12.14 -19.97
C CYS A 277 9.47 11.42 -20.29
N GLU A 278 9.39 10.38 -21.11
CA GLU A 278 10.53 9.79 -21.79
C GLU A 278 10.49 10.18 -23.27
N GLY A 279 11.49 10.89 -23.73
CA GLY A 279 11.41 11.48 -25.07
C GLY A 279 10.20 12.41 -25.22
N GLY A 280 9.30 12.09 -26.15
CA GLY A 280 8.02 12.81 -26.31
C GLY A 280 6.83 12.20 -25.59
N ARG A 281 7.02 11.07 -24.91
CA ARG A 281 5.95 10.25 -24.30
C ARG A 281 5.79 10.57 -22.81
N ARG A 282 4.61 10.92 -22.37
CA ARG A 282 4.31 11.13 -20.96
C ARG A 282 4.27 9.79 -20.21
N LEU A 283 5.05 9.68 -19.14
CA LEU A 283 5.12 8.53 -18.26
C LEU A 283 4.11 8.64 -17.12
N THR A 284 4.06 9.82 -16.50
CA THR A 284 3.16 10.12 -15.37
C THR A 284 3.05 11.63 -15.19
N THR A 285 2.03 12.03 -14.42
CA THR A 285 1.90 13.38 -13.90
C THR A 285 2.05 13.32 -12.37
N ALA A 286 2.85 14.21 -11.79
CA ALA A 286 3.06 14.30 -10.35
C ALA A 286 2.70 15.70 -9.85
N VAL A 287 2.17 15.78 -8.63
CA VAL A 287 1.88 17.06 -7.98
C VAL A 287 3.11 17.51 -7.19
N ALA A 288 3.63 18.69 -7.47
CA ALA A 288 4.68 19.33 -6.69
C ALA A 288 4.06 19.91 -5.40
N ALA A 289 3.98 19.08 -4.34
CA ALA A 289 3.28 19.40 -3.09
C ALA A 289 4.10 19.09 -1.83
N THR A 290 5.26 18.43 -1.97
CA THR A 290 6.12 18.03 -0.85
C THR A 290 6.89 19.22 -0.31
N PHE A 291 7.01 19.31 1.02
CA PHE A 291 7.73 20.40 1.70
C PHE A 291 9.24 20.26 1.55
N ARG A 292 9.91 21.39 1.27
CA ARG A 292 11.38 21.51 1.30
C ARG A 292 11.79 22.82 1.98
N GLN A 293 12.69 22.71 2.92
CA GLN A 293 13.18 23.85 3.71
C GLN A 293 13.91 24.89 2.86
N ASP A 294 14.66 24.45 1.85
CA ASP A 294 15.39 25.35 0.93
C ASP A 294 14.44 26.16 0.05
N LEU A 295 13.31 25.57 -0.39
CA LEU A 295 12.29 26.28 -1.15
C LEU A 295 11.58 27.33 -0.28
N LEU A 296 11.29 27.02 0.98
CA LEU A 296 10.75 27.98 1.94
C LEU A 296 11.76 29.14 2.16
N ALA A 297 13.03 28.83 2.38
CA ALA A 297 14.09 29.82 2.56
C ALA A 297 14.30 30.69 1.30
N ALA A 298 14.06 30.14 0.11
CA ALA A 298 14.10 30.86 -1.16
C ALA A 298 12.81 31.66 -1.47
N GLY A 299 11.86 31.74 -0.53
CA GLY A 299 10.61 32.48 -0.69
C GLY A 299 9.61 31.87 -1.68
N LYS A 300 9.69 30.56 -1.90
CA LYS A 300 8.75 29.84 -2.78
C LYS A 300 7.52 29.43 -1.97
N GLY A 301 6.58 30.36 -1.78
CA GLY A 301 5.36 30.15 -1.00
C GLY A 301 5.62 29.48 0.36
N ALA A 302 4.82 28.51 0.73
CA ALA A 302 4.99 27.70 1.95
C ALA A 302 6.07 26.61 1.84
N GLY A 303 6.93 26.61 0.81
CA GLY A 303 7.97 25.60 0.58
C GLY A 303 7.44 24.23 0.10
N ARG A 304 6.14 24.13 -0.24
CA ARG A 304 5.47 22.88 -0.66
C ARG A 304 5.33 22.83 -2.18
N HIS A 305 6.46 22.76 -2.88
CA HIS A 305 6.54 22.80 -4.33
C HIS A 305 7.47 21.75 -4.92
N SER A 306 7.86 20.71 -4.15
CA SER A 306 8.68 19.62 -4.66
C SER A 306 7.86 18.37 -4.98
N PHE A 307 8.41 17.53 -5.87
CA PHE A 307 7.89 16.22 -6.22
C PHE A 307 9.02 15.18 -6.14
N ASN A 308 8.63 13.93 -5.86
CA ASN A 308 9.54 12.78 -5.84
C ASN A 308 8.79 11.55 -6.36
N VAL A 309 9.22 11.02 -7.51
CA VAL A 309 8.57 9.91 -8.19
C VAL A 309 9.57 8.76 -8.34
N PRO A 310 9.25 7.54 -7.87
CA PRO A 310 10.13 6.40 -8.07
C PRO A 310 10.24 6.06 -9.55
N VAL A 311 11.44 5.64 -9.97
CA VAL A 311 11.72 5.22 -11.35
C VAL A 311 11.07 3.86 -11.61
N PRO A 312 10.20 3.75 -12.63
CA PRO A 312 9.61 2.47 -13.01
C PRO A 312 10.67 1.44 -13.42
N THR A 313 10.47 0.17 -13.11
CA THR A 313 11.42 -0.90 -13.44
C THR A 313 11.67 -1.08 -14.93
N TRP A 314 10.69 -0.79 -15.78
CA TRP A 314 10.88 -0.89 -17.22
C TRP A 314 11.86 0.16 -17.80
N LEU A 315 12.22 1.21 -17.04
CA LEU A 315 13.35 2.10 -17.35
C LEU A 315 14.70 1.55 -16.84
N LYS A 316 14.68 0.39 -16.16
CA LYS A 316 15.88 -0.32 -15.65
C LYS A 316 16.19 -1.51 -16.55
N ASP A 317 16.41 -1.23 -17.82
CA ASP A 317 16.60 -2.24 -18.89
C ASP A 317 18.02 -2.21 -19.49
N GLY A 318 18.93 -1.53 -18.82
CA GLY A 318 20.33 -1.36 -19.28
C GLY A 318 20.50 -0.35 -20.40
N LYS A 319 19.42 0.29 -20.87
CA LYS A 319 19.47 1.23 -21.98
C LYS A 319 19.41 2.69 -21.53
N PRO A 320 19.88 3.64 -22.36
CA PRO A 320 19.73 5.06 -22.07
C PRO A 320 18.30 5.54 -22.32
N HIS A 321 17.71 6.21 -21.33
CA HIS A 321 16.40 6.84 -21.38
C HIS A 321 16.54 8.34 -21.18
N SER A 322 15.87 9.15 -22.00
CA SER A 322 15.88 10.60 -21.88
C SER A 322 14.66 11.07 -21.08
N ILE A 323 14.86 11.36 -19.81
CA ILE A 323 13.80 11.81 -18.89
C ILE A 323 13.63 13.32 -18.99
N ASN A 324 12.46 13.74 -19.46
CA ASN A 324 12.06 15.12 -19.59
C ASN A 324 10.91 15.44 -18.62
N VAL A 325 11.02 16.56 -17.87
CA VAL A 325 9.98 17.01 -16.96
C VAL A 325 9.53 18.41 -17.35
N LYS A 326 8.21 18.60 -17.46
CA LYS A 326 7.59 19.86 -17.84
C LYS A 326 6.37 20.16 -16.97
N ILE A 327 5.93 21.41 -16.93
CA ILE A 327 4.67 21.81 -16.30
C ILE A 327 3.52 21.15 -17.06
N ALA A 328 2.64 20.45 -16.34
CA ALA A 328 1.54 19.70 -16.95
C ALA A 328 0.61 20.62 -17.76
N GLY A 329 0.19 20.11 -18.92
CA GLY A 329 -0.67 20.88 -19.84
C GLY A 329 0.04 22.03 -20.57
N THR A 330 1.39 22.17 -20.44
CA THR A 330 2.17 23.21 -21.12
C THR A 330 3.40 22.59 -21.81
N ASN A 331 4.14 23.43 -22.54
CA ASN A 331 5.46 23.07 -23.10
C ASN A 331 6.63 23.55 -22.23
N VAL A 332 6.35 24.17 -21.07
CA VAL A 332 7.37 24.71 -20.17
C VAL A 332 8.15 23.59 -19.49
N ARG A 333 9.40 23.42 -19.83
CA ARG A 333 10.29 22.43 -19.24
C ARG A 333 10.93 22.96 -17.96
N LEU A 334 11.12 22.08 -17.00
CA LEU A 334 11.94 22.42 -15.82
C LEU A 334 13.39 22.58 -16.22
N SER A 335 14.09 23.48 -15.55
CA SER A 335 15.55 23.61 -15.68
C SER A 335 16.23 22.28 -15.38
N ASN A 336 17.39 22.01 -16.00
CA ASN A 336 18.12 20.74 -15.90
C ASN A 336 17.35 19.50 -16.45
N SER A 337 16.39 19.74 -17.32
CA SER A 337 15.63 18.72 -18.05
C SER A 337 15.84 18.93 -19.56
N PRO A 338 16.07 17.88 -20.37
CA PRO A 338 16.05 16.46 -19.99
C PRO A 338 17.34 15.99 -19.32
N ARG A 339 17.26 14.83 -18.61
CA ARG A 339 18.41 14.10 -18.08
C ARG A 339 18.43 12.69 -18.63
N GLU A 340 19.63 12.20 -18.91
CA GLU A 340 19.82 10.80 -19.28
C GLU A 340 19.78 9.92 -18.03
N LEU A 341 19.06 8.80 -18.13
CA LEU A 341 18.93 7.76 -17.11
C LEU A 341 19.37 6.43 -17.73
N ILE A 342 20.37 5.80 -17.12
CA ILE A 342 20.80 4.44 -17.49
C ILE A 342 20.81 3.63 -16.20
N CYS A 343 20.02 2.56 -16.17
CA CYS A 343 19.94 1.69 -15.00
C CYS A 343 20.17 0.25 -15.42
N ASP A 344 20.98 -0.48 -14.67
CA ASP A 344 21.20 -1.90 -14.90
C ASP A 344 19.87 -2.67 -14.95
N GLU A 345 19.83 -3.73 -15.78
CA GLU A 345 18.65 -4.57 -15.87
C GLU A 345 18.18 -5.03 -14.49
N ALA A 346 16.95 -4.72 -14.17
CA ALA A 346 16.32 -5.24 -12.97
C ALA A 346 16.17 -6.76 -13.12
N ASN A 347 16.84 -7.52 -12.28
CA ASN A 347 16.75 -8.99 -12.26
C ASN A 347 15.30 -9.40 -11.93
N GLY A 348 14.55 -9.76 -12.98
CA GLY A 348 13.18 -10.28 -12.90
C GLY A 348 12.09 -9.20 -12.82
N SER A 349 10.96 -9.47 -13.45
CA SER A 349 9.75 -8.67 -13.31
C SER A 349 9.27 -8.75 -11.86
N LYS A 350 9.40 -7.67 -11.09
CA LYS A 350 8.86 -7.60 -9.72
C LYS A 350 7.35 -7.42 -9.79
N SER A 351 6.67 -8.07 -8.85
CA SER A 351 5.25 -7.86 -8.64
C SER A 351 5.06 -6.75 -7.60
N LEU A 352 4.18 -5.79 -7.90
CA LEU A 352 3.74 -4.78 -6.94
C LEU A 352 2.37 -5.16 -6.40
N THR A 353 2.23 -5.05 -5.09
CA THR A 353 0.94 -5.20 -4.41
C THR A 353 0.17 -3.90 -4.46
N LEU A 354 -1.16 -3.99 -4.55
CA LEU A 354 -2.06 -2.84 -4.47
C LEU A 354 -2.09 -2.31 -3.02
N ASP A 355 -1.17 -1.39 -2.74
CA ASP A 355 -0.95 -0.75 -1.42
C ASP A 355 -1.17 0.76 -1.54
N LEU A 356 -2.02 1.30 -0.67
CA LEU A 356 -2.38 2.72 -0.67
C LEU A 356 -1.20 3.66 -0.40
N ALA A 357 -0.11 3.16 0.20
CA ALA A 357 1.09 3.94 0.45
C ALA A 357 2.02 4.08 -0.75
N PHE A 358 1.79 3.28 -1.81
CA PHE A 358 2.68 3.22 -2.96
C PHE A 358 2.32 4.26 -4.03
N ASN A 359 3.15 4.33 -5.07
CA ASN A 359 2.97 5.25 -6.18
C ASN A 359 1.57 5.10 -6.80
N PRO A 360 0.73 6.14 -6.79
CA PRO A 360 -0.66 6.05 -7.24
C PRO A 360 -0.78 5.68 -8.71
N TRP A 361 0.16 6.10 -9.56
CA TRP A 361 0.15 5.71 -10.96
C TRP A 361 0.23 4.18 -11.14
N SER A 362 1.16 3.51 -10.45
CA SER A 362 1.26 2.05 -10.47
C SER A 362 0.01 1.40 -9.90
N MET A 363 -0.54 1.96 -8.83
CA MET A 363 -1.75 1.44 -8.19
C MET A 363 -2.97 1.54 -9.11
N CYS A 364 -3.18 2.66 -9.78
CA CYS A 364 -4.26 2.84 -10.73
C CYS A 364 -4.18 1.83 -11.89
N ARG A 365 -2.98 1.57 -12.41
CA ARG A 365 -2.80 0.59 -13.48
C ARG A 365 -3.05 -0.85 -13.03
N ILE A 366 -2.67 -1.21 -11.81
CA ILE A 366 -3.02 -2.52 -11.23
C ILE A 366 -4.54 -2.65 -11.16
N VAL A 367 -5.24 -1.63 -10.71
CA VAL A 367 -6.72 -1.60 -10.67
C VAL A 367 -7.29 -1.83 -12.06
N ASP A 368 -6.88 -1.05 -13.06
CA ASP A 368 -7.39 -1.17 -14.44
C ASP A 368 -7.20 -2.57 -15.00
N SER A 369 -5.98 -3.11 -14.85
CA SER A 369 -5.69 -4.45 -15.37
C SER A 369 -6.53 -5.54 -14.73
N LEU A 370 -6.68 -5.48 -13.41
CA LEU A 370 -7.47 -6.48 -12.70
C LEU A 370 -8.95 -6.40 -13.05
N LEU A 371 -9.47 -5.19 -13.30
CA LEU A 371 -10.86 -4.97 -13.65
C LEU A 371 -11.17 -5.31 -15.11
N THR A 372 -10.21 -5.13 -16.02
CA THR A 372 -10.40 -5.39 -17.45
C THR A 372 -9.96 -6.80 -17.87
N GLY A 373 -8.97 -7.37 -17.20
CA GLY A 373 -8.32 -8.63 -17.58
C GLY A 373 -8.95 -9.91 -17.00
N SER A 374 -9.95 -9.81 -16.14
CA SER A 374 -10.51 -10.98 -15.43
C SER A 374 -11.99 -11.16 -15.69
N HIS A 375 -12.41 -12.42 -15.93
CA HIS A 375 -13.85 -12.77 -16.00
C HIS A 375 -14.58 -12.62 -14.64
N ARG A 376 -13.86 -12.62 -13.53
CA ARG A 376 -14.39 -12.42 -12.17
C ARG A 376 -13.39 -11.57 -11.39
N PRO A 377 -13.36 -10.26 -11.64
CA PRO A 377 -12.44 -9.37 -10.95
C PRO A 377 -12.79 -9.27 -9.46
N TYR A 378 -11.76 -9.12 -8.64
CA TYR A 378 -11.86 -8.67 -7.25
C TYR A 378 -10.68 -7.76 -6.95
N LEU A 379 -10.80 -6.95 -5.91
CA LEU A 379 -9.70 -6.15 -5.40
C LEU A 379 -9.49 -6.47 -3.92
N ALA A 380 -8.26 -6.79 -3.53
CA ALA A 380 -7.81 -6.84 -2.15
C ALA A 380 -6.70 -5.82 -2.00
N ILE A 381 -7.01 -4.74 -1.31
CA ILE A 381 -6.19 -3.54 -1.18
C ILE A 381 -5.65 -3.49 0.24
N VAL A 382 -4.39 -3.11 0.42
CA VAL A 382 -3.83 -2.87 1.74
C VAL A 382 -3.55 -1.38 1.97
N GLY A 383 -3.77 -0.94 3.18
CA GLY A 383 -3.31 0.33 3.72
C GLY A 383 -2.78 0.11 5.13
N ARG A 384 -1.99 1.04 5.62
CA ARG A 384 -1.42 0.97 6.97
C ARG A 384 -1.79 2.21 7.75
N SER A 385 -1.93 2.04 9.05
CA SER A 385 -2.28 3.14 9.95
C SER A 385 -1.20 4.21 10.09
N ASP A 386 0.06 3.94 9.71
CA ASP A 386 1.15 4.91 9.69
C ASP A 386 1.12 5.87 8.48
N ILE A 387 0.29 5.60 7.45
CA ILE A 387 0.23 6.43 6.23
C ILE A 387 0.05 7.92 6.53
N PRO A 388 -0.86 8.37 7.42
CA PRO A 388 -1.07 9.79 7.67
C PRO A 388 0.11 10.50 8.32
N THR A 389 1.04 9.77 8.95
CA THR A 389 2.26 10.37 9.54
C THR A 389 3.32 10.71 8.49
N HIS A 390 3.10 10.28 7.23
CA HIS A 390 3.99 10.48 6.09
C HIS A 390 3.25 11.25 4.97
N PRO A 391 3.50 12.54 4.77
CA PRO A 391 2.76 13.35 3.79
C PRO A 391 2.71 12.77 2.38
N ASP A 392 3.82 12.18 1.91
CA ASP A 392 3.90 11.59 0.57
C ASP A 392 3.02 10.35 0.44
N ARG A 393 2.99 9.49 1.47
CA ARG A 393 2.13 8.30 1.50
C ARG A 393 0.66 8.69 1.62
N LEU A 394 0.34 9.72 2.41
CA LEU A 394 -1.02 10.25 2.51
C LEU A 394 -1.50 10.78 1.16
N SER A 395 -0.64 11.53 0.45
CA SER A 395 -0.94 12.01 -0.90
C SER A 395 -1.15 10.86 -1.89
N SER A 396 -0.35 9.80 -1.80
CA SER A 396 -0.50 8.60 -2.63
C SER A 396 -1.81 7.89 -2.37
N MET A 397 -2.17 7.73 -1.11
CA MET A 397 -3.45 7.15 -0.69
C MET A 397 -4.63 7.96 -1.23
N ASP A 398 -4.63 9.28 -1.06
CA ASP A 398 -5.69 10.16 -1.53
C ASP A 398 -5.88 10.08 -3.05
N GLN A 399 -4.78 10.05 -3.80
CA GLN A 399 -4.82 9.94 -5.26
C GLN A 399 -5.39 8.57 -5.69
N THR A 400 -4.93 7.48 -5.10
CA THR A 400 -5.43 6.13 -5.42
C THR A 400 -6.90 5.97 -5.08
N ILE A 401 -7.34 6.48 -3.93
CA ILE A 401 -8.75 6.46 -3.51
C ILE A 401 -9.62 7.31 -4.45
N ASN A 402 -9.18 8.52 -4.78
CA ASN A 402 -9.93 9.39 -5.70
C ASN A 402 -10.03 8.77 -7.10
N TYR A 403 -8.97 8.07 -7.55
CA TYR A 403 -9.03 7.31 -8.79
C TYR A 403 -10.08 6.19 -8.74
N LEU A 404 -10.11 5.40 -7.67
CA LEU A 404 -11.13 4.36 -7.47
C LEU A 404 -12.55 4.94 -7.45
N LEU A 405 -12.77 6.06 -6.77
CA LEU A 405 -14.07 6.72 -6.70
C LEU A 405 -14.52 7.31 -8.05
N GLY A 406 -13.58 7.73 -8.89
CA GLY A 406 -13.83 8.20 -10.26
C GLY A 406 -13.88 7.10 -11.32
N HIS A 407 -13.57 5.86 -10.97
CA HIS A 407 -13.46 4.77 -11.94
C HIS A 407 -14.82 4.44 -12.58
N PRO A 408 -14.91 4.22 -13.92
CA PRO A 408 -16.18 3.93 -14.61
C PRO A 408 -16.97 2.73 -14.04
N LEU A 409 -16.28 1.78 -13.41
CA LEU A 409 -16.89 0.61 -12.80
C LEU A 409 -17.22 0.78 -11.31
N ILE A 410 -17.06 1.96 -10.72
CA ILE A 410 -17.30 2.18 -9.28
C ILE A 410 -18.68 1.74 -8.83
N GLY A 411 -19.72 2.00 -9.60
CA GLY A 411 -21.10 1.56 -9.31
C GLY A 411 -21.30 0.03 -9.31
N GLN A 412 -20.33 -0.73 -9.80
CA GLN A 412 -20.29 -2.18 -9.73
C GLN A 412 -19.47 -2.70 -8.55
N MET A 413 -18.64 -1.87 -7.93
CA MET A 413 -17.83 -2.26 -6.77
C MET A 413 -18.69 -2.40 -5.51
N VAL A 414 -18.29 -3.31 -4.63
CA VAL A 414 -18.89 -3.52 -3.31
C VAL A 414 -17.77 -3.72 -2.31
N PHE A 415 -17.64 -2.79 -1.38
CA PHE A 415 -16.64 -2.86 -0.31
C PHE A 415 -17.18 -3.75 0.81
N GLU A 416 -16.58 -4.90 0.98
CA GLU A 416 -17.11 -5.95 1.86
C GLU A 416 -16.01 -6.66 2.66
N THR A 417 -16.41 -7.31 3.74
CA THR A 417 -15.50 -8.12 4.55
C THR A 417 -15.00 -9.34 3.77
N PRO A 418 -13.85 -9.95 4.15
CA PRO A 418 -13.36 -11.17 3.50
C PRO A 418 -14.40 -12.32 3.49
N ALA A 419 -15.20 -12.43 4.54
CA ALA A 419 -16.26 -13.45 4.62
C ALA A 419 -17.40 -13.18 3.63
N GLU A 420 -17.79 -11.94 3.44
CA GLU A 420 -18.81 -11.55 2.46
C GLU A 420 -18.29 -11.75 1.04
N MET A 421 -17.05 -11.34 0.75
CA MET A 421 -16.40 -11.59 -0.53
C MET A 421 -16.45 -13.09 -0.88
N ILE A 422 -16.01 -13.97 0.03
CA ILE A 422 -15.99 -15.41 -0.23
C ILE A 422 -17.40 -15.96 -0.49
N ARG A 423 -18.43 -15.46 0.20
CA ARG A 423 -19.83 -15.85 -0.07
C ARG A 423 -20.30 -15.41 -1.45
N ARG A 424 -19.83 -14.26 -1.95
CA ARG A 424 -20.19 -13.70 -3.26
C ARG A 424 -19.52 -14.42 -4.42
N ILE A 425 -18.28 -14.87 -4.27
CA ILE A 425 -17.51 -15.48 -5.37
C ILE A 425 -17.69 -17.00 -5.49
N ARG A 426 -18.27 -17.63 -4.48
CA ARG A 426 -18.71 -19.04 -4.52
C ARG A 426 -19.91 -19.21 -5.42
#